data_00f003721d210adce47bea8c94c8d0bf
#
_entry.id   00f003721d210adce47bea8c94c8d0bf
#
_cell.length_a   1.000
_cell.length_b   1.000
_cell.length_c   1.000
_cell.angle_alpha   90.00
_cell.angle_beta   90.00
_cell.angle_gamma   90.00
#
_symmetry.space_group_name_H-M   'P 1'
#
loop_
_entity.id
_entity.type
_entity.pdbx_description
1 polymer ?
#
loop_
_entity_poly.entity_id
_entity_poly.type
_entity_poly.pdbx_seq_one_letter_code
_entity_poly.pdbx_strand_id
1 'polypeptide(L)'
;MTPVPKMDERLRHATEGALKRPPESLYDLKKVKALNDFCYYGDPYYQKDHGEPAPGDFSAIGLMENLHTLEFGTPRSQSIPIVLAADFSFLLPCRKLKKLDLRWTNFSDCTLLLQLPALKCVLLPSQKQLTGTEALKALVDRGVMVEIPAEYLPPMVRQPAQGSEPVRAVVTEIQKRTAIDGWELTVQPDIVPGLFDSKLGGLPYWPAGLPYPTDSAGEKLILLAQIDLEQIGAEDPLPKTGLLQFFAGQGDSFGADWGDGGPRGFQVVWHEKVDRSLTPEQVQALGIPTHADLDHWPVFRETAVTAQRTTTWMGPADGGFDALFAQIWKEVTGQPPAKPDFQDFLEEPDREYLYDQLWSSGHRLLGWPCFVQYDPRETKSPYRTLLFQLDSDWNEDETYVMWGDGGVGNFFISPENLKRHDFSDVFYTWDCG
;
A
#
# COMPACT_ATOMS: atom_id res chain seq x y z
N MET A 1 -9.94 13.22 50.05
CA MET A 1 -9.91 13.22 48.59
C MET A 1 -10.48 11.91 48.11
N THR A 2 -11.35 11.90 47.12
CA THR A 2 -11.89 10.65 46.56
C THR A 2 -10.76 9.90 45.86
N PRO A 3 -10.52 8.63 46.20
CA PRO A 3 -9.41 7.87 45.62
C PRO A 3 -9.62 7.65 44.13
N VAL A 4 -8.53 7.41 43.39
CA VAL A 4 -8.56 7.03 41.97
C VAL A 4 -9.20 5.63 41.88
N PRO A 5 -10.15 5.41 40.92
CA PRO A 5 -10.70 4.07 40.73
C PRO A 5 -9.61 3.12 40.19
N LYS A 6 -9.86 1.82 40.36
CA LYS A 6 -9.02 0.82 39.71
C LYS A 6 -9.12 1.03 38.21
N MET A 7 -7.98 1.12 37.54
CA MET A 7 -7.89 1.30 36.08
C MET A 7 -7.22 0.10 35.44
N ASP A 8 -7.59 -0.19 34.19
CA ASP A 8 -6.79 -1.06 33.34
C ASP A 8 -5.33 -0.57 33.34
N GLU A 9 -4.39 -1.47 33.29
CA GLU A 9 -2.97 -1.12 33.39
C GLU A 9 -2.48 -0.23 32.24
N ARG A 10 -2.99 -0.46 31.02
CA ARG A 10 -2.72 0.38 29.83
C ARG A 10 -3.22 1.81 30.03
N LEU A 11 -4.46 1.95 30.56
CA LEU A 11 -5.04 3.26 30.88
C LEU A 11 -4.27 3.95 32.00
N ARG A 12 -3.85 3.22 33.02
CA ARG A 12 -3.03 3.75 34.11
C ARG A 12 -1.72 4.31 33.56
N HIS A 13 -1.03 3.55 32.71
CA HIS A 13 0.23 3.98 32.10
C HIS A 13 0.05 5.25 31.24
N ALA A 14 -0.94 5.27 30.34
CA ALA A 14 -1.23 6.46 29.53
C ALA A 14 -1.57 7.69 30.38
N THR A 15 -2.29 7.48 31.52
CA THR A 15 -2.63 8.55 32.47
C THR A 15 -1.40 9.08 33.21
N GLU A 16 -0.51 8.21 33.65
CA GLU A 16 0.77 8.57 34.28
C GLU A 16 1.66 9.37 33.31
N GLY A 17 1.73 8.94 32.05
CA GLY A 17 2.43 9.69 30.98
C GLY A 17 1.89 11.10 30.77
N ALA A 18 0.55 11.23 30.70
CA ALA A 18 -0.13 12.51 30.54
C ALA A 18 0.07 13.47 31.71
N LEU A 19 0.08 12.93 32.93
CA LEU A 19 0.28 13.71 34.17
C LEU A 19 1.74 13.87 34.58
N LYS A 20 2.65 13.10 33.99
CA LYS A 20 4.09 12.96 34.35
C LYS A 20 4.28 12.48 35.81
N ARG A 21 3.30 11.82 36.38
CA ARG A 21 3.30 11.18 37.69
C ARG A 21 2.06 10.27 37.84
N PRO A 22 2.04 9.34 38.80
CA PRO A 22 0.83 8.58 39.13
C PRO A 22 -0.31 9.51 39.55
N PRO A 23 -1.58 9.22 39.11
CA PRO A 23 -2.75 9.94 39.64
C PRO A 23 -3.02 9.56 41.10
N GLU A 24 -3.19 10.55 41.98
CA GLU A 24 -3.44 10.34 43.41
C GLU A 24 -4.92 10.54 43.78
N SER A 25 -5.69 11.19 42.90
CA SER A 25 -7.10 11.51 43.18
C SER A 25 -7.91 11.67 41.89
N LEU A 26 -9.25 11.62 42.01
CA LEU A 26 -10.16 11.96 40.89
C LEU A 26 -9.91 13.36 40.34
N TYR A 27 -9.40 14.29 41.13
CA TYR A 27 -9.07 15.63 40.67
C TYR A 27 -7.93 15.62 39.65
N ASP A 28 -7.01 14.66 39.75
CA ASP A 28 -5.93 14.51 38.79
C ASP A 28 -6.45 14.03 37.42
N LEU A 29 -7.43 13.11 37.42
CA LEU A 29 -8.04 12.65 36.16
C LEU A 29 -8.72 13.81 35.41
N LYS A 30 -9.31 14.76 36.12
CA LYS A 30 -9.90 15.97 35.50
C LYS A 30 -8.87 16.91 34.86
N LYS A 31 -7.57 16.78 35.18
CA LYS A 31 -6.49 17.57 34.56
C LYS A 31 -6.05 17.00 33.21
N VAL A 32 -6.37 15.74 32.93
CA VAL A 32 -5.98 15.07 31.69
C VAL A 32 -6.70 15.71 30.51
N LYS A 33 -5.94 16.20 29.56
CA LYS A 33 -6.44 16.85 28.32
C LYS A 33 -6.21 16.00 27.08
N ALA A 34 -5.20 15.16 27.10
CA ALA A 34 -4.87 14.24 26.03
C ALA A 34 -4.39 12.91 26.63
N LEU A 35 -4.82 11.83 26.05
CA LEU A 35 -4.32 10.50 26.30
C LEU A 35 -3.79 9.96 24.98
N ASN A 36 -2.51 9.71 24.92
CA ASN A 36 -1.81 9.10 23.83
C ASN A 36 -0.98 7.95 24.42
N ASP A 37 -0.47 7.07 23.57
CA ASP A 37 0.49 6.06 23.99
C ASP A 37 -0.05 4.94 24.90
N PHE A 38 -1.03 4.21 24.38
CA PHE A 38 -1.44 2.90 24.92
C PHE A 38 -0.54 1.76 24.38
N CYS A 39 0.49 2.08 23.57
CA CYS A 39 1.28 1.12 22.80
C CYS A 39 2.20 0.22 23.60
N TYR A 40 2.50 0.55 24.84
CA TYR A 40 3.52 -0.17 25.61
C TYR A 40 3.19 -1.66 25.84
N TYR A 41 1.91 -2.01 25.84
CA TYR A 41 1.43 -3.37 26.08
C TYR A 41 0.91 -4.11 24.84
N GLY A 42 1.03 -3.50 23.66
CA GLY A 42 0.67 -4.11 22.37
C GLY A 42 1.86 -4.79 21.67
N ASP A 43 3.00 -4.88 22.34
CA ASP A 43 4.17 -5.57 21.80
C ASP A 43 3.89 -7.08 21.65
N PRO A 44 4.14 -7.70 20.49
CA PRO A 44 4.03 -9.14 20.28
C PRO A 44 4.83 -9.97 21.29
N TYR A 45 5.90 -9.42 21.85
CA TYR A 45 6.65 -10.02 22.95
C TYR A 45 5.83 -10.12 24.25
N TYR A 46 4.99 -9.12 24.51
CA TYR A 46 4.14 -9.13 25.72
C TYR A 46 3.03 -10.20 25.61
N GLN A 47 2.46 -10.39 24.42
CA GLN A 47 1.43 -11.41 24.18
C GLN A 47 1.97 -12.84 24.30
N LYS A 48 3.24 -13.07 23.96
CA LYS A 48 3.88 -14.38 24.04
C LYS A 48 3.95 -14.91 25.50
N ASP A 49 4.03 -14.00 26.47
CA ASP A 49 4.15 -14.34 27.88
C ASP A 49 2.81 -14.24 28.64
N HIS A 50 1.81 -13.50 28.14
CA HIS A 50 0.58 -13.16 28.87
C HIS A 50 -0.74 -13.59 28.18
N GLY A 51 -0.68 -14.26 27.01
CA GLY A 51 -1.86 -14.74 26.27
C GLY A 51 -2.59 -13.67 25.46
N GLU A 52 -3.75 -14.02 24.88
CA GLU A 52 -4.56 -13.08 24.10
C GLU A 52 -5.05 -11.92 24.99
N PRO A 53 -5.08 -10.67 24.48
CA PRO A 53 -5.51 -9.51 25.25
C PRO A 53 -6.98 -9.66 25.66
N ALA A 54 -7.24 -9.70 26.96
CA ALA A 54 -8.58 -9.69 27.49
C ALA A 54 -9.20 -8.28 27.39
N PRO A 55 -10.55 -8.18 27.27
CA PRO A 55 -11.22 -6.89 27.33
C PRO A 55 -10.87 -6.13 28.59
N GLY A 56 -10.40 -4.88 28.45
CA GLY A 56 -10.01 -4.02 29.56
C GLY A 56 -11.15 -3.12 30.05
N ASP A 57 -11.03 -2.67 31.31
CA ASP A 57 -11.92 -1.65 31.87
C ASP A 57 -11.34 -0.24 31.66
N PHE A 58 -11.92 0.48 30.70
CA PHE A 58 -11.56 1.85 30.37
C PHE A 58 -12.55 2.90 30.94
N SER A 59 -13.45 2.51 31.83
CA SER A 59 -14.50 3.37 32.41
C SER A 59 -13.96 4.65 33.06
N ALA A 60 -12.74 4.62 33.57
CA ALA A 60 -12.11 5.79 34.19
C ALA A 60 -11.81 6.93 33.18
N ILE A 61 -11.80 6.67 31.88
CA ILE A 61 -11.73 7.72 30.83
C ILE A 61 -12.95 8.65 30.97
N GLY A 62 -14.13 8.12 31.26
CA GLY A 62 -15.35 8.91 31.48
C GLY A 62 -15.26 9.91 32.62
N LEU A 63 -14.28 9.81 33.52
CA LEU A 63 -14.03 10.76 34.61
C LEU A 63 -13.10 11.91 34.17
N MET A 64 -12.54 11.86 32.97
CA MET A 64 -11.62 12.86 32.43
C MET A 64 -12.38 14.00 31.71
N GLU A 65 -13.12 14.79 32.46
CA GLU A 65 -14.05 15.82 31.98
C GLU A 65 -13.40 16.87 31.02
N ASN A 66 -12.07 16.98 31.04
CA ASN A 66 -11.32 17.91 30.21
C ASN A 66 -10.55 17.22 29.08
N LEU A 67 -10.84 15.96 28.78
CA LEU A 67 -10.22 15.24 27.71
C LEU A 67 -10.64 15.82 26.35
N HIS A 68 -9.66 16.23 25.55
CA HIS A 68 -9.84 16.77 24.20
C HIS A 68 -9.34 15.82 23.11
N THR A 69 -8.34 14.99 23.44
CA THR A 69 -7.70 14.06 22.50
C THR A 69 -7.58 12.69 23.17
N LEU A 70 -8.03 11.66 22.47
CA LEU A 70 -7.87 10.26 22.86
C LEU A 70 -7.37 9.48 21.66
N GLU A 71 -6.17 8.93 21.78
CA GLU A 71 -5.51 8.13 20.75
C GLU A 71 -5.02 6.83 21.38
N PHE A 72 -5.56 5.71 20.92
CA PHE A 72 -5.18 4.39 21.46
C PHE A 72 -3.84 3.87 20.91
N GLY A 73 -3.13 4.67 20.12
CA GLY A 73 -1.79 4.40 19.61
C GLY A 73 -1.78 3.57 18.33
N THR A 74 -0.60 3.44 17.72
CA THR A 74 -0.34 2.59 16.56
C THR A 74 0.43 1.34 16.98
N PRO A 75 0.03 0.12 16.61
CA PRO A 75 0.84 -1.07 16.87
C PRO A 75 2.11 -1.03 16.02
N ARG A 76 3.19 -1.56 16.55
CA ARG A 76 4.41 -1.81 15.77
C ARG A 76 4.27 -3.02 14.83
N SER A 77 3.18 -3.76 14.94
CA SER A 77 2.81 -4.90 14.09
C SER A 77 1.32 -4.83 13.79
N GLN A 78 0.95 -4.99 12.52
CA GLN A 78 -0.37 -4.63 11.97
C GLN A 78 -1.52 -5.61 12.27
N SER A 79 -1.34 -6.65 13.08
CA SER A 79 -2.28 -7.77 13.08
C SER A 79 -3.25 -7.89 14.26
N ILE A 80 -3.16 -7.04 15.32
CA ILE A 80 -4.00 -7.23 16.52
C ILE A 80 -4.47 -5.89 17.11
N PRO A 81 -5.77 -5.72 17.45
CA PRO A 81 -6.25 -4.55 18.17
C PRO A 81 -5.53 -4.38 19.51
N ILE A 82 -4.95 -3.20 19.78
CA ILE A 82 -4.24 -2.90 21.01
C ILE A 82 -5.18 -2.81 22.19
N VAL A 83 -6.39 -2.29 21.96
CA VAL A 83 -7.37 -2.06 23.00
C VAL A 83 -8.66 -2.80 22.68
N LEU A 84 -8.95 -3.82 23.49
CA LEU A 84 -10.25 -4.47 23.51
C LEU A 84 -11.04 -3.92 24.69
N ALA A 85 -12.19 -3.30 24.46
CA ALA A 85 -13.13 -2.87 25.47
C ALA A 85 -14.44 -3.66 25.37
N ALA A 86 -15.09 -3.93 26.51
CA ALA A 86 -16.40 -4.60 26.51
C ALA A 86 -17.47 -3.74 25.84
N ASP A 87 -17.38 -2.43 26.01
CA ASP A 87 -18.14 -1.41 25.28
C ASP A 87 -17.38 -0.07 25.29
N PHE A 88 -17.84 0.89 24.50
CA PHE A 88 -17.24 2.22 24.41
C PHE A 88 -18.11 3.32 25.05
N SER A 89 -19.08 2.97 25.89
CA SER A 89 -19.96 3.93 26.59
C SER A 89 -19.18 4.90 27.48
N PHE A 90 -17.95 4.54 27.89
CA PHE A 90 -17.07 5.42 28.64
C PHE A 90 -16.68 6.70 27.89
N LEU A 91 -16.88 6.76 26.57
CA LEU A 91 -16.69 7.98 25.77
C LEU A 91 -17.79 9.02 25.99
N LEU A 92 -19.01 8.62 26.35
CA LEU A 92 -20.17 9.50 26.43
C LEU A 92 -20.01 10.66 27.44
N PRO A 93 -19.37 10.51 28.60
CA PRO A 93 -19.07 11.60 29.51
C PRO A 93 -18.02 12.60 28.97
N CYS A 94 -17.22 12.22 27.97
CA CYS A 94 -16.12 13.03 27.44
C CYS A 94 -16.65 14.17 26.52
N ARG A 95 -17.45 15.08 27.08
CA ARG A 95 -18.18 16.14 26.32
C ARG A 95 -17.27 17.14 25.58
N LYS A 96 -15.97 17.18 25.90
CA LYS A 96 -14.98 18.08 25.29
C LYS A 96 -14.08 17.38 24.30
N LEU A 97 -14.28 16.08 24.06
CA LEU A 97 -13.45 15.28 23.16
C LEU A 97 -13.61 15.79 21.71
N LYS A 98 -12.46 16.19 21.12
CA LYS A 98 -12.39 16.78 19.78
C LYS A 98 -11.74 15.83 18.78
N LYS A 99 -10.73 15.07 19.20
CA LYS A 99 -10.01 14.08 18.37
C LYS A 99 -10.09 12.72 19.05
N LEU A 100 -10.50 11.71 18.28
CA LEU A 100 -10.66 10.35 18.73
C LEU A 100 -10.06 9.40 17.69
N ASP A 101 -9.04 8.64 18.08
CA ASP A 101 -8.44 7.60 17.26
C ASP A 101 -8.80 6.22 17.81
N LEU A 102 -9.61 5.49 17.05
CA LEU A 102 -10.10 4.15 17.36
C LEU A 102 -9.54 3.07 16.45
N ARG A 103 -8.61 3.41 15.55
CA ARG A 103 -8.12 2.49 14.50
C ARG A 103 -7.67 1.13 15.02
N TRP A 104 -7.14 1.08 16.24
CA TRP A 104 -6.55 -0.11 16.83
C TRP A 104 -7.35 -0.65 18.01
N THR A 105 -8.66 -0.56 17.91
CA THR A 105 -9.60 -1.02 18.93
C THR A 105 -10.62 -1.97 18.32
N ASN A 106 -11.41 -2.65 19.18
CA ASN A 106 -12.57 -3.42 18.76
C ASN A 106 -13.85 -2.58 18.68
N PHE A 107 -13.73 -1.27 18.44
CA PHE A 107 -14.89 -0.39 18.27
C PHE A 107 -15.73 -0.81 17.07
N SER A 108 -17.07 -0.81 17.23
CA SER A 108 -17.98 -1.20 16.14
C SER A 108 -19.20 -0.30 15.98
N ASP A 109 -19.77 0.27 17.04
CA ASP A 109 -21.03 1.03 16.97
C ASP A 109 -20.81 2.51 16.66
N CYS A 110 -20.92 2.89 15.39
CA CYS A 110 -20.76 4.27 14.93
C CYS A 110 -21.85 5.22 15.47
N THR A 111 -23.02 4.72 15.92
CA THR A 111 -24.09 5.57 16.43
C THR A 111 -23.72 6.28 17.74
N LEU A 112 -22.81 5.68 18.52
CA LEU A 112 -22.28 6.26 19.75
C LEU A 112 -21.58 7.60 19.48
N LEU A 113 -20.90 7.75 18.34
CA LEU A 113 -20.14 8.95 17.99
C LEU A 113 -21.03 10.18 17.81
N LEU A 114 -22.32 10.01 17.46
CA LEU A 114 -23.28 11.10 17.35
C LEU A 114 -23.51 11.81 18.68
N GLN A 115 -23.28 11.13 19.78
CA GLN A 115 -23.47 11.62 21.14
C GLN A 115 -22.29 12.44 21.67
N LEU A 116 -21.19 12.56 20.88
CA LEU A 116 -20.00 13.36 21.21
C LEU A 116 -20.11 14.76 20.61
N PRO A 117 -20.54 15.78 21.39
CA PRO A 117 -20.93 17.09 20.81
C PRO A 117 -19.76 17.94 20.33
N ALA A 118 -18.56 17.73 20.88
CA ALA A 118 -17.37 18.51 20.55
C ALA A 118 -16.48 17.84 19.50
N LEU A 119 -16.83 16.62 19.03
CA LEU A 119 -16.03 15.86 18.11
C LEU A 119 -15.77 16.63 16.82
N LYS A 120 -14.51 16.64 16.38
CA LYS A 120 -14.03 17.30 15.16
C LYS A 120 -13.31 16.35 14.21
N CYS A 121 -12.72 15.29 14.77
CA CYS A 121 -11.97 14.29 14.02
C CYS A 121 -12.15 12.93 14.68
N VAL A 122 -12.45 11.92 13.89
CA VAL A 122 -12.47 10.52 14.32
C VAL A 122 -11.80 9.64 13.27
N LEU A 123 -10.88 8.78 13.74
CA LEU A 123 -10.22 7.75 12.95
C LEU A 123 -10.77 6.40 13.42
N LEU A 124 -11.34 5.63 12.50
CA LEU A 124 -12.05 4.39 12.78
C LEU A 124 -11.23 3.14 12.43
N PRO A 125 -11.49 2.00 13.06
CA PRO A 125 -10.80 0.76 12.74
C PRO A 125 -11.15 0.25 11.33
N SER A 126 -10.18 -0.41 10.67
CA SER A 126 -10.35 -1.02 9.34
C SER A 126 -11.02 -2.40 9.39
N GLN A 127 -11.95 -2.64 10.31
CA GLN A 127 -12.55 -3.96 10.46
C GLN A 127 -13.97 -4.03 9.91
N LYS A 128 -14.31 -5.16 9.28
CA LYS A 128 -15.65 -5.52 8.76
C LYS A 128 -16.80 -5.45 9.80
N GLN A 129 -16.54 -4.98 11.01
CA GLN A 129 -17.44 -5.04 12.16
C GLN A 129 -18.11 -3.70 12.51
N LEU A 130 -17.92 -2.64 11.69
CA LEU A 130 -18.60 -1.38 11.97
C LEU A 130 -20.10 -1.52 11.71
N THR A 131 -20.89 -1.13 12.70
CA THR A 131 -22.36 -1.09 12.65
C THR A 131 -22.85 0.33 12.79
N GLY A 132 -24.09 0.62 12.33
CA GLY A 132 -24.63 1.97 12.41
C GLY A 132 -23.87 2.99 11.56
N THR A 133 -23.32 2.56 10.43
CA THR A 133 -22.46 3.38 9.55
C THR A 133 -23.20 4.56 8.92
N GLU A 134 -24.52 4.54 8.89
CA GLU A 134 -25.35 5.69 8.50
C GLU A 134 -25.11 6.91 9.41
N ALA A 135 -24.66 6.71 10.64
CA ALA A 135 -24.26 7.77 11.56
C ALA A 135 -23.07 8.58 11.06
N LEU A 136 -22.19 7.98 10.25
CA LEU A 136 -20.99 8.64 9.74
C LEU A 136 -21.33 9.81 8.82
N LYS A 137 -22.38 9.64 8.00
CA LYS A 137 -22.88 10.74 7.17
C LYS A 137 -23.32 11.95 8.03
N ALA A 138 -24.04 11.69 9.10
CA ALA A 138 -24.49 12.76 10.00
C ALA A 138 -23.32 13.44 10.73
N LEU A 139 -22.22 12.73 11.00
CA LEU A 139 -20.99 13.31 11.54
C LEU A 139 -20.32 14.23 10.53
N VAL A 140 -20.19 13.80 9.29
CA VAL A 140 -19.62 14.61 8.20
C VAL A 140 -20.47 15.86 7.96
N ASP A 141 -21.81 15.73 7.92
CA ASP A 141 -22.74 16.85 7.78
C ASP A 141 -22.60 17.87 8.94
N ARG A 142 -22.12 17.43 10.12
CA ARG A 142 -21.77 18.28 11.26
C ARG A 142 -20.37 18.91 11.17
N GLY A 143 -19.61 18.64 10.12
CA GLY A 143 -18.24 19.11 9.94
C GLY A 143 -17.20 18.32 10.76
N VAL A 144 -17.50 17.06 11.10
CA VAL A 144 -16.54 16.15 11.71
C VAL A 144 -15.74 15.48 10.58
N MET A 145 -14.42 15.54 10.65
CA MET A 145 -13.55 14.75 9.80
C MET A 145 -13.64 13.30 10.24
N VAL A 146 -14.03 12.42 9.33
CA VAL A 146 -14.14 10.98 9.56
C VAL A 146 -13.14 10.30 8.66
N GLU A 147 -12.11 9.69 9.24
CA GLU A 147 -11.15 8.86 8.55
C GLU A 147 -11.51 7.40 8.81
N ILE A 148 -11.83 6.69 7.75
CA ILE A 148 -12.04 5.24 7.74
C ILE A 148 -11.19 4.67 6.62
N PRO A 149 -10.68 3.44 6.74
CA PRO A 149 -10.08 2.72 5.63
C PRO A 149 -11.01 2.69 4.41
N ALA A 150 -10.45 2.80 3.24
CA ALA A 150 -11.20 3.01 1.98
C ALA A 150 -12.32 1.99 1.73
N GLU A 151 -12.20 0.79 2.27
CA GLU A 151 -13.19 -0.31 2.18
C GLU A 151 -14.53 -0.04 2.89
N TYR A 152 -14.56 0.92 3.84
CA TYR A 152 -15.77 1.27 4.62
C TYR A 152 -16.38 2.62 4.25
N LEU A 153 -15.74 3.35 3.37
CA LEU A 153 -16.30 4.61 2.89
C LEU A 153 -17.35 4.29 1.82
N PRO A 154 -18.66 4.55 2.07
CA PRO A 154 -19.61 4.61 0.96
C PRO A 154 -19.03 5.61 -0.07
N PRO A 155 -19.19 5.34 -1.37
CA PRO A 155 -18.61 6.19 -2.44
C PRO A 155 -18.92 7.71 -2.31
N MET A 156 -19.86 8.08 -1.43
CA MET A 156 -20.31 9.47 -1.22
C MET A 156 -19.63 10.19 -0.03
N VAL A 157 -18.75 9.55 0.73
CA VAL A 157 -18.17 10.15 1.96
C VAL A 157 -16.77 10.70 1.72
N ARG A 158 -16.01 10.15 0.81
CA ARG A 158 -14.81 10.77 0.30
C ARG A 158 -15.20 11.72 -0.83
N GLN A 159 -15.48 12.99 -0.52
CA GLN A 159 -15.35 13.97 -1.59
C GLN A 159 -13.90 13.96 -2.02
N PRO A 160 -13.60 13.62 -3.29
CA PRO A 160 -12.23 13.71 -3.76
C PRO A 160 -11.71 15.11 -3.42
N ALA A 161 -10.47 15.18 -2.94
CA ALA A 161 -9.83 16.43 -2.62
C ALA A 161 -10.04 17.39 -3.80
N GLN A 162 -10.67 18.53 -3.55
CA GLN A 162 -10.91 19.52 -4.59
C GLN A 162 -9.68 20.42 -4.60
N GLY A 163 -8.67 20.05 -5.38
CA GLY A 163 -7.48 20.86 -5.57
C GLY A 163 -7.84 22.30 -5.97
N SER A 164 -7.05 23.26 -5.55
CA SER A 164 -7.18 24.66 -5.98
C SER A 164 -7.10 24.81 -7.51
N GLU A 165 -7.63 25.89 -8.06
CA GLU A 165 -7.61 26.11 -9.52
C GLU A 165 -6.21 25.99 -10.13
N PRO A 166 -5.14 26.60 -9.54
CA PRO A 166 -3.80 26.42 -10.07
C PRO A 166 -3.33 24.97 -10.08
N VAL A 167 -3.57 24.21 -9.01
CA VAL A 167 -3.15 22.81 -8.92
C VAL A 167 -3.88 21.93 -9.92
N ARG A 168 -5.18 22.13 -10.11
CA ARG A 168 -5.96 21.42 -11.15
C ARG A 168 -5.41 21.68 -12.55
N ALA A 169 -5.06 22.94 -12.85
CA ALA A 169 -4.45 23.29 -14.14
C ALA A 169 -3.08 22.64 -14.32
N VAL A 170 -2.25 22.63 -13.27
CA VAL A 170 -0.93 21.96 -13.28
C VAL A 170 -1.07 20.47 -13.51
N VAL A 171 -1.95 19.79 -12.75
CA VAL A 171 -2.21 18.35 -12.92
C VAL A 171 -2.66 18.03 -14.35
N THR A 172 -3.59 18.81 -14.90
CA THR A 172 -4.06 18.63 -16.29
C THR A 172 -2.91 18.76 -17.30
N GLU A 173 -2.01 19.71 -17.12
CA GLU A 173 -0.85 19.89 -18.01
C GLU A 173 0.20 18.78 -17.82
N ILE A 174 0.41 18.27 -16.59
CA ILE A 174 1.25 17.10 -16.34
C ILE A 174 0.69 15.89 -17.10
N GLN A 175 -0.60 15.58 -16.90
CA GLN A 175 -1.27 14.46 -17.58
C GLN A 175 -1.13 14.56 -19.10
N LYS A 176 -1.39 15.73 -19.66
CA LYS A 176 -1.29 15.96 -21.09
C LYS A 176 0.12 15.80 -21.67
N ARG A 177 1.15 16.28 -20.94
CA ARG A 177 2.54 16.28 -21.42
C ARG A 177 3.25 14.97 -21.21
N THR A 178 2.80 14.18 -20.25
CA THR A 178 3.48 12.95 -19.87
C THR A 178 2.66 11.69 -20.15
N ALA A 179 1.52 11.79 -20.81
CA ALA A 179 0.68 10.66 -21.17
C ALA A 179 1.46 9.59 -21.95
N ILE A 180 1.45 8.36 -21.45
CA ILE A 180 2.04 7.17 -22.06
C ILE A 180 1.03 6.04 -22.00
N ASP A 181 0.81 5.37 -23.12
CA ASP A 181 -0.04 4.19 -23.20
C ASP A 181 0.69 2.94 -22.71
N GLY A 182 -0.06 2.04 -22.08
CA GLY A 182 0.40 0.76 -21.61
C GLY A 182 -0.78 -0.21 -21.45
N TRP A 183 -0.56 -1.26 -20.69
CA TRP A 183 -1.59 -2.24 -20.33
C TRP A 183 -1.68 -2.33 -18.82
N GLU A 184 -2.85 -2.05 -18.28
CA GLU A 184 -3.21 -2.41 -16.92
C GLU A 184 -3.51 -3.89 -16.86
N LEU A 185 -2.95 -4.58 -15.86
CA LEU A 185 -3.14 -6.00 -15.62
C LEU A 185 -4.00 -6.18 -14.37
N THR A 186 -5.06 -6.95 -14.49
CA THR A 186 -6.00 -7.22 -13.39
C THR A 186 -6.01 -8.69 -13.06
N VAL A 187 -5.81 -9.04 -11.80
CA VAL A 187 -5.89 -10.42 -11.31
C VAL A 187 -7.31 -10.98 -11.46
N GLN A 188 -7.40 -12.28 -11.76
CA GLN A 188 -8.64 -13.00 -11.95
C GLN A 188 -8.68 -14.17 -10.96
N PRO A 189 -9.11 -13.94 -9.70
CA PRO A 189 -8.97 -14.91 -8.61
C PRO A 189 -9.71 -16.23 -8.87
N ASP A 190 -10.81 -16.18 -9.59
CA ASP A 190 -11.68 -17.34 -9.87
C ASP A 190 -11.23 -18.17 -11.09
N ILE A 191 -10.16 -17.74 -11.78
CA ILE A 191 -9.65 -18.40 -12.97
C ILE A 191 -8.34 -19.10 -12.66
N VAL A 192 -8.31 -20.43 -12.86
CA VAL A 192 -7.06 -21.21 -12.80
C VAL A 192 -6.37 -21.12 -14.15
N PRO A 193 -5.20 -20.48 -14.25
CA PRO A 193 -4.52 -20.32 -15.52
C PRO A 193 -3.88 -21.62 -16.00
N GLY A 194 -3.84 -21.81 -17.31
CA GLY A 194 -3.08 -22.86 -17.97
C GLY A 194 -1.59 -22.54 -18.12
N LEU A 195 -0.86 -23.48 -18.72
CA LEU A 195 0.57 -23.35 -18.94
C LEU A 195 0.95 -22.14 -19.80
N PHE A 196 0.10 -21.73 -20.72
CA PHE A 196 0.39 -20.68 -21.71
C PHE A 196 -0.31 -19.36 -21.43
N ASP A 197 -1.17 -19.32 -20.43
CA ASP A 197 -1.98 -18.15 -20.12
C ASP A 197 -1.17 -17.04 -19.47
N SER A 198 -1.66 -15.81 -19.58
CA SER A 198 -1.16 -14.69 -18.80
C SER A 198 -1.48 -14.89 -17.34
N LYS A 199 -0.46 -14.83 -16.47
CA LYS A 199 -0.60 -15.18 -15.04
C LYS A 199 0.49 -14.57 -14.17
N LEU A 200 0.22 -14.53 -12.88
CA LEU A 200 1.20 -14.31 -11.81
C LEU A 200 1.56 -15.65 -11.18
N GLY A 201 2.84 -15.86 -10.90
CA GLY A 201 3.36 -17.07 -10.25
C GLY A 201 3.09 -18.37 -11.01
N GLY A 202 3.16 -19.48 -10.27
CA GLY A 202 2.88 -20.81 -10.79
C GLY A 202 3.98 -21.40 -11.66
N LEU A 203 3.61 -22.42 -12.42
CA LEU A 203 4.52 -23.13 -13.32
C LEU A 203 4.71 -22.33 -14.62
N PRO A 204 5.93 -21.85 -14.96
CA PRO A 204 6.18 -21.15 -16.23
C PRO A 204 6.05 -22.10 -17.43
N TYR A 205 5.74 -21.58 -18.60
CA TYR A 205 6.08 -22.27 -19.84
C TYR A 205 7.61 -22.39 -19.96
N TRP A 206 8.14 -23.60 -20.16
CA TRP A 206 9.57 -23.78 -20.39
C TRP A 206 9.82 -25.00 -21.26
N PRO A 207 10.36 -24.86 -22.48
CA PRO A 207 10.65 -25.99 -23.35
C PRO A 207 11.90 -26.71 -22.87
N ALA A 208 11.90 -28.05 -22.94
CA ALA A 208 13.06 -28.88 -22.61
C ALA A 208 14.27 -28.51 -23.49
N GLY A 209 15.43 -28.45 -22.90
CA GLY A 209 16.70 -28.19 -23.60
C GLY A 209 17.11 -26.72 -23.64
N LEU A 210 16.27 -25.78 -23.20
CA LEU A 210 16.71 -24.41 -22.93
C LEU A 210 17.31 -24.33 -21.51
N PRO A 211 18.43 -23.61 -21.31
CA PRO A 211 18.93 -23.31 -19.97
C PRO A 211 17.88 -22.54 -19.19
N TYR A 212 17.56 -23.02 -17.98
CA TYR A 212 16.62 -22.32 -17.11
C TYR A 212 17.31 -21.15 -16.39
N PRO A 213 16.64 -20.03 -16.17
CA PRO A 213 17.19 -18.88 -15.43
C PRO A 213 17.68 -19.24 -14.03
N THR A 214 18.87 -18.76 -13.69
CA THR A 214 19.46 -18.94 -12.38
C THR A 214 20.02 -17.65 -11.83
N ASP A 215 20.10 -17.55 -10.52
CA ASP A 215 20.78 -16.44 -9.84
C ASP A 215 22.32 -16.58 -9.90
N SER A 216 23.03 -15.65 -9.27
CA SER A 216 24.50 -15.64 -9.21
C SER A 216 25.10 -16.81 -8.42
N ALA A 217 24.30 -17.50 -7.60
CA ALA A 217 24.70 -18.71 -6.87
C ALA A 217 24.40 -20.01 -7.64
N GLY A 218 23.68 -19.92 -8.77
CA GLY A 218 23.27 -21.06 -9.58
C GLY A 218 21.91 -21.64 -9.18
N GLU A 219 21.18 -21.00 -8.25
CA GLU A 219 19.85 -21.42 -7.87
C GLU A 219 18.82 -20.96 -8.92
N LYS A 220 17.81 -21.81 -9.17
CA LYS A 220 16.77 -21.51 -10.16
C LYS A 220 15.92 -20.32 -9.71
N LEU A 221 15.68 -19.40 -10.63
CA LEU A 221 14.76 -18.28 -10.41
C LEU A 221 13.31 -18.75 -10.37
N ILE A 222 12.46 -17.94 -9.76
CA ILE A 222 11.02 -18.19 -9.60
C ILE A 222 10.25 -17.23 -10.52
N LEU A 223 9.18 -17.72 -11.13
CA LEU A 223 8.29 -16.90 -11.95
C LEU A 223 7.53 -15.90 -11.10
N LEU A 224 7.66 -14.61 -11.42
CA LEU A 224 6.78 -13.55 -10.92
C LEU A 224 5.53 -13.42 -11.81
N ALA A 225 5.74 -13.31 -13.12
CA ALA A 225 4.65 -13.16 -14.09
C ALA A 225 5.00 -13.76 -15.45
N GLN A 226 4.00 -14.24 -16.14
CA GLN A 226 4.02 -14.66 -17.55
C GLN A 226 2.89 -13.96 -18.28
N ILE A 227 3.20 -13.33 -19.41
CA ILE A 227 2.22 -12.60 -20.22
C ILE A 227 2.21 -13.16 -21.64
N ASP A 228 1.07 -13.66 -22.09
CA ASP A 228 0.83 -14.00 -23.49
C ASP A 228 0.53 -12.70 -24.25
N LEU A 229 1.51 -12.25 -25.04
CA LEU A 229 1.46 -10.97 -25.74
C LEU A 229 0.35 -10.93 -26.82
N GLU A 230 0.02 -12.06 -27.41
CA GLU A 230 -1.09 -12.17 -28.35
C GLU A 230 -2.44 -12.04 -27.63
N GLN A 231 -2.57 -12.68 -26.46
CA GLN A 231 -3.78 -12.63 -25.63
C GLN A 231 -4.12 -11.21 -25.19
N ILE A 232 -3.11 -10.42 -24.82
CA ILE A 232 -3.32 -9.03 -24.37
C ILE A 232 -3.46 -8.04 -25.54
N GLY A 233 -3.30 -8.48 -26.79
CA GLY A 233 -3.27 -7.59 -27.95
C GLY A 233 -2.09 -6.63 -27.92
N ALA A 234 -0.89 -7.14 -27.60
CA ALA A 234 0.32 -6.32 -27.54
C ALA A 234 0.63 -5.65 -28.88
N GLU A 235 1.11 -4.42 -28.81
CA GLU A 235 1.49 -3.59 -29.96
C GLU A 235 2.87 -2.97 -29.73
N ASP A 236 3.45 -2.41 -30.80
CA ASP A 236 4.71 -1.69 -30.70
C ASP A 236 4.70 -0.70 -29.50
N PRO A 237 5.76 -0.65 -28.69
CA PRO A 237 7.09 -1.24 -28.88
C PRO A 237 7.26 -2.67 -28.33
N LEU A 238 6.22 -3.32 -27.80
CA LEU A 238 6.27 -4.73 -27.40
C LEU A 238 6.19 -5.68 -28.61
N PRO A 239 6.75 -6.90 -28.51
CA PRO A 239 6.45 -7.94 -29.51
C PRO A 239 4.95 -8.23 -29.53
N LYS A 240 4.41 -8.59 -30.69
CA LYS A 240 2.96 -8.83 -30.86
C LYS A 240 2.52 -10.23 -30.50
N THR A 241 3.49 -11.16 -30.35
CA THR A 241 3.24 -12.59 -30.10
C THR A 241 4.29 -13.16 -29.17
N GLY A 242 4.02 -14.32 -28.62
CA GLY A 242 4.92 -15.04 -27.74
C GLY A 242 4.62 -14.80 -26.27
N LEU A 243 5.41 -15.44 -25.42
CA LEU A 243 5.31 -15.33 -23.95
C LEU A 243 6.45 -14.46 -23.42
N LEU A 244 6.10 -13.42 -22.69
CA LEU A 244 7.05 -12.59 -21.96
C LEU A 244 6.98 -12.97 -20.48
N GLN A 245 8.13 -13.35 -19.89
CA GLN A 245 8.22 -13.87 -18.55
C GLN A 245 9.17 -13.04 -17.71
N PHE A 246 8.83 -12.86 -16.43
CA PHE A 246 9.60 -12.13 -15.45
C PHE A 246 9.93 -13.05 -14.29
N PHE A 247 11.22 -13.20 -14.01
CA PHE A 247 11.74 -14.05 -12.96
C PHE A 247 12.54 -13.27 -11.95
N ALA A 248 12.52 -13.70 -10.69
CA ALA A 248 13.35 -13.16 -9.63
C ALA A 248 13.96 -14.27 -8.77
N GLY A 249 15.04 -13.94 -8.06
CA GLY A 249 15.74 -14.84 -7.15
C GLY A 249 15.06 -14.92 -5.80
N GLN A 250 15.39 -15.96 -5.07
CA GLN A 250 14.94 -16.20 -3.70
C GLN A 250 15.70 -15.32 -2.69
N GLY A 251 15.24 -15.29 -1.44
CA GLY A 251 15.82 -14.51 -0.35
C GLY A 251 15.20 -13.14 -0.18
N ASP A 252 15.61 -12.41 0.84
CA ASP A 252 14.97 -11.17 1.31
C ASP A 252 15.00 -10.03 0.28
N SER A 253 16.00 -10.03 -0.61
CA SER A 253 16.08 -9.03 -1.71
C SER A 253 15.27 -9.40 -2.93
N PHE A 254 14.68 -10.61 -3.00
CA PHE A 254 14.02 -11.16 -4.20
C PHE A 254 14.87 -10.96 -5.47
N GLY A 255 16.20 -11.15 -5.34
CA GLY A 255 17.15 -11.03 -6.42
C GLY A 255 17.52 -9.61 -6.84
N ALA A 256 17.01 -8.57 -6.21
CA ALA A 256 17.43 -7.19 -6.45
C ALA A 256 18.83 -6.93 -5.87
N ASP A 257 19.54 -5.98 -6.48
CA ASP A 257 20.87 -5.57 -6.01
C ASP A 257 20.78 -4.34 -5.12
N TRP A 258 20.78 -4.56 -3.80
CA TRP A 258 20.83 -3.49 -2.81
C TRP A 258 22.23 -3.24 -2.24
N GLY A 259 23.27 -3.92 -2.78
CA GLY A 259 24.64 -3.82 -2.26
C GLY A 259 24.88 -4.59 -0.96
N ASP A 260 23.96 -5.46 -0.57
CA ASP A 260 23.98 -6.26 0.64
C ASP A 260 24.88 -7.52 0.54
N GLY A 261 25.34 -7.83 -0.69
CA GLY A 261 26.18 -9.01 -0.98
C GLY A 261 25.42 -10.33 -1.05
N GLY A 262 24.08 -10.30 -0.99
CA GLY A 262 23.24 -11.48 -1.17
C GLY A 262 23.25 -12.03 -2.60
N PRO A 263 22.68 -13.25 -2.83
CA PRO A 263 22.49 -13.79 -4.17
C PRO A 263 21.64 -12.85 -5.01
N ARG A 264 22.14 -12.52 -6.20
CA ARG A 264 21.45 -11.63 -7.14
C ARG A 264 20.96 -12.44 -8.31
N GLY A 265 19.73 -12.18 -8.71
CA GLY A 265 19.22 -12.84 -9.89
C GLY A 265 17.81 -12.41 -10.21
N PHE A 266 17.66 -11.85 -11.38
CA PHE A 266 16.40 -11.66 -12.05
C PHE A 266 16.62 -11.84 -13.53
N GLN A 267 15.60 -12.16 -14.26
CA GLN A 267 15.68 -12.30 -15.70
C GLN A 267 14.33 -12.03 -16.35
N VAL A 268 14.36 -11.39 -17.52
CA VAL A 268 13.22 -11.28 -18.41
C VAL A 268 13.48 -12.18 -19.60
N VAL A 269 12.53 -13.04 -19.94
CA VAL A 269 12.64 -14.00 -21.04
C VAL A 269 11.45 -13.82 -21.98
N TRP A 270 11.75 -13.67 -23.27
CA TRP A 270 10.72 -13.67 -24.31
C TRP A 270 10.84 -14.92 -25.18
N HIS A 271 9.80 -15.74 -25.17
CA HIS A 271 9.64 -16.87 -26.05
C HIS A 271 8.87 -16.43 -27.31
N GLU A 272 9.58 -16.04 -28.35
CA GLU A 272 8.97 -15.63 -29.62
C GLU A 272 8.10 -16.74 -30.20
N LYS A 273 8.59 -17.99 -30.12
CA LYS A 273 7.90 -19.18 -30.61
C LYS A 273 7.52 -20.07 -29.44
N VAL A 274 6.23 -20.32 -29.29
CA VAL A 274 5.66 -21.11 -28.20
C VAL A 274 5.23 -22.48 -28.74
N ASP A 275 5.83 -23.54 -28.21
CA ASP A 275 5.40 -24.90 -28.50
C ASP A 275 4.15 -25.23 -27.65
N ARG A 276 2.99 -25.04 -28.25
CA ARG A 276 1.70 -25.27 -27.57
C ARG A 276 1.33 -26.77 -27.45
N SER A 277 2.21 -27.68 -27.89
CA SER A 277 2.07 -29.12 -27.64
C SER A 277 2.66 -29.58 -26.29
N LEU A 278 3.43 -28.69 -25.63
CA LEU A 278 4.03 -28.95 -24.33
C LEU A 278 2.95 -29.10 -23.25
N THR A 279 3.09 -30.09 -22.38
CA THR A 279 2.15 -30.30 -21.29
C THR A 279 2.73 -29.83 -19.95
N PRO A 280 1.88 -29.48 -18.97
CA PRO A 280 2.32 -29.14 -17.63
C PRO A 280 3.20 -30.20 -16.97
N GLU A 281 2.89 -31.49 -17.18
CA GLU A 281 3.65 -32.61 -16.61
C GLU A 281 5.07 -32.67 -17.17
N GLN A 282 5.24 -32.33 -18.46
CA GLN A 282 6.57 -32.28 -19.08
C GLN A 282 7.41 -31.13 -18.49
N VAL A 283 6.80 -29.99 -18.19
CA VAL A 283 7.50 -28.87 -17.56
C VAL A 283 7.79 -29.17 -16.08
N GLN A 284 6.85 -29.76 -15.35
CA GLN A 284 7.05 -30.19 -13.97
C GLN A 284 8.22 -31.19 -13.84
N ALA A 285 8.38 -32.06 -14.82
CA ALA A 285 9.49 -33.02 -14.85
C ALA A 285 10.89 -32.36 -14.94
N LEU A 286 10.97 -31.06 -15.28
CA LEU A 286 12.22 -30.30 -15.25
C LEU A 286 12.62 -29.85 -13.82
N GLY A 287 11.77 -30.09 -12.82
CA GLY A 287 12.01 -29.70 -11.44
C GLY A 287 12.16 -28.20 -11.28
N ILE A 288 11.30 -27.43 -11.93
CA ILE A 288 11.27 -25.97 -11.82
C ILE A 288 10.55 -25.61 -10.52
N PRO A 289 11.14 -24.79 -9.64
CA PRO A 289 10.50 -24.34 -8.43
C PRO A 289 9.39 -23.33 -8.73
N THR A 290 8.39 -23.31 -7.88
CA THR A 290 7.27 -22.35 -7.95
C THR A 290 7.14 -21.58 -6.63
N HIS A 291 6.29 -20.58 -6.60
CA HIS A 291 5.98 -19.83 -5.37
C HIS A 291 5.56 -20.75 -4.21
N ALA A 292 4.91 -21.88 -4.50
CA ALA A 292 4.43 -22.82 -3.48
C ALA A 292 5.57 -23.57 -2.74
N ASP A 293 6.79 -23.50 -3.27
CA ASP A 293 7.97 -24.12 -2.66
C ASP A 293 8.67 -23.18 -1.66
N LEU A 294 8.14 -21.97 -1.45
CA LEU A 294 8.77 -20.91 -0.67
C LEU A 294 7.89 -20.44 0.50
N ASP A 295 8.50 -20.26 1.66
CA ASP A 295 7.85 -19.70 2.85
C ASP A 295 7.69 -18.18 2.75
N HIS A 296 8.52 -17.51 1.92
CA HIS A 296 8.53 -16.06 1.75
C HIS A 296 8.76 -15.70 0.27
N TRP A 297 7.71 -15.23 -0.39
CA TRP A 297 7.71 -14.85 -1.80
C TRP A 297 6.63 -13.79 -2.07
N PRO A 298 6.88 -12.79 -2.94
CA PRO A 298 5.91 -11.73 -3.16
C PRO A 298 4.61 -12.19 -3.84
N VAL A 299 4.63 -13.27 -4.64
CA VAL A 299 3.42 -13.81 -5.26
C VAL A 299 2.92 -14.99 -4.45
N PHE A 300 1.81 -14.83 -3.76
CA PHE A 300 1.26 -15.82 -2.83
C PHE A 300 0.49 -16.95 -3.53
N ARG A 301 0.03 -16.69 -4.74
CA ARG A 301 -0.87 -17.60 -5.44
C ARG A 301 -0.69 -17.50 -6.95
N GLU A 302 -0.75 -18.66 -7.64
CA GLU A 302 -0.89 -18.68 -9.09
C GLU A 302 -2.28 -18.12 -9.46
N THR A 303 -2.31 -17.06 -10.25
CA THR A 303 -3.55 -16.34 -10.58
C THR A 303 -3.51 -15.87 -12.02
N ALA A 304 -4.58 -16.10 -12.77
CA ALA A 304 -4.72 -15.57 -14.11
C ALA A 304 -4.79 -14.03 -14.09
N VAL A 305 -4.31 -13.39 -15.14
CA VAL A 305 -4.45 -11.95 -15.33
C VAL A 305 -5.08 -11.65 -16.69
N THR A 306 -5.91 -10.60 -16.71
CA THR A 306 -6.39 -9.96 -17.93
C THR A 306 -5.70 -8.63 -18.11
N ALA A 307 -5.67 -8.12 -19.35
CA ALA A 307 -5.04 -6.85 -19.65
C ALA A 307 -6.03 -5.92 -20.35
N GLN A 308 -5.95 -4.63 -20.02
CA GLN A 308 -6.70 -3.57 -20.67
C GLN A 308 -5.75 -2.43 -21.05
N ARG A 309 -5.92 -1.86 -22.24
CA ARG A 309 -5.20 -0.64 -22.62
C ARG A 309 -5.55 0.50 -21.68
N THR A 310 -4.54 1.19 -21.22
CA THR A 310 -4.67 2.32 -20.31
C THR A 310 -3.65 3.39 -20.66
N THR A 311 -3.90 4.63 -20.28
CA THR A 311 -2.95 5.73 -20.36
C THR A 311 -2.55 6.15 -18.98
N THR A 312 -1.28 6.28 -18.72
CA THR A 312 -0.71 6.74 -17.46
C THR A 312 0.12 8.01 -17.67
N TRP A 313 0.44 8.68 -16.59
CA TRP A 313 1.21 9.92 -16.57
C TRP A 313 2.22 9.90 -15.43
N MET A 314 3.20 10.79 -15.51
CA MET A 314 4.27 10.89 -14.51
C MET A 314 3.68 11.07 -13.12
N GLY A 315 4.05 10.19 -12.21
CA GLY A 315 3.63 10.21 -10.82
C GLY A 315 4.56 11.03 -9.91
N PRO A 316 4.07 11.40 -8.71
CA PRO A 316 4.80 12.25 -7.77
C PRO A 316 6.12 11.66 -7.25
N ALA A 317 6.28 10.34 -7.29
CA ALA A 317 7.49 9.65 -6.83
C ALA A 317 8.56 9.50 -7.93
N ASP A 318 8.30 9.90 -9.19
CA ASP A 318 9.31 9.90 -10.26
C ASP A 318 10.37 10.98 -10.00
N GLY A 319 11.63 10.63 -10.18
CA GLY A 319 12.76 11.52 -9.91
C GLY A 319 12.81 12.81 -10.74
N GLY A 320 12.01 12.91 -11.81
CA GLY A 320 11.86 14.12 -12.62
C GLY A 320 10.67 15.00 -12.25
N PHE A 321 9.82 14.55 -11.33
CA PHE A 321 8.52 15.17 -11.05
C PHE A 321 8.63 16.61 -10.55
N ASP A 322 9.46 16.90 -9.54
CA ASP A 322 9.61 18.25 -8.98
C ASP A 322 10.01 19.29 -10.04
N ALA A 323 10.94 18.91 -10.91
CA ALA A 323 11.38 19.80 -11.97
C ALA A 323 10.27 20.11 -12.98
N LEU A 324 9.50 19.09 -13.36
CA LEU A 324 8.36 19.24 -14.25
C LEU A 324 7.25 20.06 -13.58
N PHE A 325 6.91 19.75 -12.34
CA PHE A 325 5.93 20.48 -11.56
C PHE A 325 6.29 21.96 -11.47
N ALA A 326 7.53 22.29 -11.10
CA ALA A 326 7.99 23.68 -10.97
C ALA A 326 7.93 24.43 -12.29
N GLN A 327 8.28 23.77 -13.41
CA GLN A 327 8.17 24.37 -14.73
C GLN A 327 6.71 24.70 -15.06
N ILE A 328 5.81 23.71 -14.94
CA ILE A 328 4.38 23.87 -15.29
C ILE A 328 3.70 24.86 -14.35
N TRP A 329 4.02 24.80 -13.05
CA TRP A 329 3.52 25.78 -12.08
C TRP A 329 3.82 27.21 -12.51
N LYS A 330 5.08 27.48 -12.89
CA LYS A 330 5.49 28.79 -13.37
C LYS A 330 4.74 29.21 -14.64
N GLU A 331 4.52 28.29 -15.56
CA GLU A 331 3.75 28.57 -16.79
C GLU A 331 2.29 28.90 -16.48
N VAL A 332 1.67 28.20 -15.56
CA VAL A 332 0.26 28.36 -15.18
C VAL A 332 0.05 29.64 -14.34
N THR A 333 0.92 29.90 -13.37
CA THR A 333 0.71 30.98 -12.38
C THR A 333 1.50 32.26 -12.68
N GLY A 334 2.48 32.18 -13.59
CA GLY A 334 3.40 33.30 -13.87
C GLY A 334 4.54 33.45 -12.88
N GLN A 335 4.59 32.64 -11.79
CA GLN A 335 5.60 32.68 -10.75
C GLN A 335 6.14 31.28 -10.44
N PRO A 336 7.44 31.11 -10.16
CA PRO A 336 7.96 29.81 -9.72
C PRO A 336 7.35 29.43 -8.35
N PRO A 337 7.31 28.14 -8.00
CA PRO A 337 6.91 27.72 -6.67
C PRO A 337 7.93 28.25 -5.64
N ALA A 338 7.45 28.57 -4.43
CA ALA A 338 8.29 29.15 -3.38
C ALA A 338 9.32 28.16 -2.80
N LYS A 339 9.08 26.87 -3.00
CA LYS A 339 9.99 25.77 -2.60
C LYS A 339 10.20 24.83 -3.77
N PRO A 340 11.39 24.19 -3.89
CA PRO A 340 11.71 23.31 -5.00
C PRO A 340 10.93 21.97 -4.96
N ASP A 341 10.64 21.46 -3.77
CA ASP A 341 9.89 20.25 -3.51
C ASP A 341 8.39 20.58 -3.46
N PHE A 342 7.59 19.94 -4.29
CA PHE A 342 6.14 20.19 -4.35
C PHE A 342 5.43 19.80 -3.05
N GLN A 343 5.92 18.79 -2.33
CA GLN A 343 5.33 18.33 -1.07
C GLN A 343 5.46 19.39 0.03
N ASP A 344 6.61 20.06 0.08
CA ASP A 344 6.87 21.18 0.97
C ASP A 344 6.14 22.45 0.55
N PHE A 345 5.83 22.57 -0.75
CA PHE A 345 5.24 23.77 -1.32
C PHE A 345 3.71 23.75 -1.24
N LEU A 346 3.06 22.61 -1.52
CA LEU A 346 1.60 22.49 -1.55
C LEU A 346 1.02 22.29 -0.14
N GLU A 347 -0.08 22.97 0.14
CA GLU A 347 -0.91 22.67 1.31
C GLU A 347 -1.61 21.31 1.16
N GLU A 348 -2.01 20.70 2.28
CA GLU A 348 -2.49 19.33 2.33
C GLU A 348 -3.63 19.00 1.34
N PRO A 349 -4.69 19.79 1.17
CA PRO A 349 -5.76 19.48 0.21
C PRO A 349 -5.29 19.47 -1.24
N ASP A 350 -4.36 20.34 -1.62
CA ASP A 350 -3.80 20.42 -2.96
C ASP A 350 -2.83 19.26 -3.24
N ARG A 351 -2.06 18.87 -2.22
CA ARG A 351 -1.17 17.72 -2.27
C ARG A 351 -1.96 16.41 -2.40
N GLU A 352 -3.00 16.21 -1.58
CA GLU A 352 -3.90 15.05 -1.70
C GLU A 352 -4.53 14.98 -3.10
N TYR A 353 -5.06 16.08 -3.62
CA TYR A 353 -5.62 16.11 -4.96
C TYR A 353 -4.60 15.68 -6.01
N LEU A 354 -3.36 16.20 -5.93
CA LEU A 354 -2.30 15.86 -6.86
C LEU A 354 -1.97 14.36 -6.81
N TYR A 355 -1.85 13.79 -5.61
CA TYR A 355 -1.64 12.34 -5.45
C TYR A 355 -2.81 11.54 -6.01
N ASP A 356 -4.05 11.88 -5.67
CA ASP A 356 -5.25 11.18 -6.17
C ASP A 356 -5.32 11.17 -7.71
N GLN A 357 -4.83 12.21 -8.37
CA GLN A 357 -4.91 12.36 -9.83
C GLN A 357 -3.71 11.78 -10.59
N LEU A 358 -2.56 11.63 -9.96
CA LEU A 358 -1.32 11.25 -10.63
C LEU A 358 -0.70 9.94 -10.12
N TRP A 359 -1.23 9.36 -9.05
CA TRP A 359 -0.73 8.09 -8.52
C TRP A 359 -1.07 6.94 -9.46
N SER A 360 -0.06 6.13 -9.80
CA SER A 360 -0.17 5.04 -10.77
C SER A 360 0.10 3.69 -10.13
N SER A 361 -0.75 3.24 -9.18
CA SER A 361 -0.70 1.90 -8.60
C SER A 361 -1.19 0.81 -9.56
N GLY A 362 -1.08 -0.45 -9.14
CA GLY A 362 -1.53 -1.63 -9.85
C GLY A 362 -0.49 -2.26 -10.78
N HIS A 363 -0.81 -3.46 -11.29
CA HIS A 363 0.08 -4.18 -12.20
C HIS A 363 0.00 -3.64 -13.61
N ARG A 364 1.13 -3.57 -14.32
CA ARG A 364 1.10 -3.05 -15.70
C ARG A 364 2.30 -3.45 -16.56
N LEU A 365 2.10 -3.40 -17.86
CA LEU A 365 3.15 -3.36 -18.87
C LEU A 365 3.21 -1.98 -19.49
N LEU A 366 4.40 -1.41 -19.59
CA LEU A 366 4.65 -0.05 -20.05
C LEU A 366 3.94 1.02 -19.20
N GLY A 367 3.92 2.26 -19.68
CA GLY A 367 3.39 3.40 -18.95
C GLY A 367 4.38 3.98 -17.95
N TRP A 368 3.89 4.71 -16.94
CA TRP A 368 4.69 5.28 -15.88
C TRP A 368 4.74 4.36 -14.66
N PRO A 369 5.91 4.27 -13.98
CA PRO A 369 6.04 3.49 -12.77
C PRO A 369 5.39 4.16 -11.56
N CYS A 370 5.11 3.33 -10.54
CA CYS A 370 4.86 3.74 -9.18
C CYS A 370 6.06 3.33 -8.31
N PHE A 371 6.36 4.14 -7.30
CA PHE A 371 7.33 3.84 -6.26
C PHE A 371 6.71 4.19 -4.90
N VAL A 372 6.94 3.35 -3.91
CA VAL A 372 6.47 3.62 -2.55
C VAL A 372 7.41 4.60 -1.83
N GLN A 373 8.71 4.47 -2.06
CA GLN A 373 9.71 5.35 -1.44
C GLN A 373 10.20 6.44 -2.41
N TYR A 374 10.95 6.07 -3.43
CA TYR A 374 11.50 7.00 -4.42
C TYR A 374 11.97 6.26 -5.67
N ASP A 375 12.13 6.98 -6.76
CA ASP A 375 12.71 6.47 -7.99
C ASP A 375 14.23 6.24 -7.82
N PRO A 376 14.70 4.99 -7.83
CA PRO A 376 16.13 4.70 -7.64
C PRO A 376 16.97 4.93 -8.91
N ARG A 377 16.34 5.26 -10.04
CA ARG A 377 17.04 5.45 -11.30
C ARG A 377 17.80 6.78 -11.29
N GLU A 378 19.06 6.74 -11.62
CA GLU A 378 19.84 7.98 -11.83
C GLU A 378 19.26 8.78 -13.00
N THR A 379 19.38 10.11 -12.95
CA THR A 379 18.89 11.05 -13.99
C THR A 379 19.38 10.70 -15.41
N LYS A 380 20.54 10.07 -15.54
CA LYS A 380 21.12 9.63 -16.82
C LYS A 380 21.02 8.13 -17.06
N SER A 381 20.23 7.41 -16.27
CA SER A 381 20.01 5.98 -16.48
C SER A 381 19.50 5.70 -17.90
N PRO A 382 20.01 4.67 -18.58
CA PRO A 382 19.44 4.22 -19.86
C PRO A 382 18.06 3.57 -19.68
N TYR A 383 17.75 3.05 -18.49
CA TYR A 383 16.53 2.28 -18.17
C TYR A 383 15.34 3.21 -17.90
N ARG A 384 14.92 3.94 -18.92
CA ARG A 384 13.87 4.98 -18.81
C ARG A 384 12.45 4.47 -18.99
N THR A 385 12.29 3.34 -19.62
CA THR A 385 10.97 2.79 -19.94
C THR A 385 10.62 1.73 -18.91
N LEU A 386 9.48 1.86 -18.26
CA LEU A 386 8.89 0.78 -17.48
C LEU A 386 8.55 -0.35 -18.44
N LEU A 387 9.08 -1.54 -18.22
CA LEU A 387 8.72 -2.75 -18.93
C LEU A 387 7.57 -3.47 -18.26
N PHE A 388 7.68 -3.65 -16.93
CA PHE A 388 6.68 -4.33 -16.14
C PHE A 388 6.69 -3.81 -14.69
N GLN A 389 5.50 -3.61 -14.14
CA GLN A 389 5.25 -3.32 -12.74
C GLN A 389 4.39 -4.41 -12.15
N LEU A 390 4.81 -4.96 -11.02
CA LEU A 390 4.05 -5.87 -10.18
C LEU A 390 3.84 -5.20 -8.83
N ASP A 391 2.64 -4.74 -8.58
CA ASP A 391 2.26 -4.05 -7.34
C ASP A 391 1.78 -5.05 -6.29
N SER A 392 1.76 -4.66 -5.04
CA SER A 392 1.06 -5.42 -4.01
C SER A 392 -0.44 -5.38 -4.28
N ASP A 393 -1.09 -6.54 -4.20
CA ASP A 393 -2.51 -6.70 -4.51
C ASP A 393 -3.16 -7.71 -3.57
N TRP A 394 -4.26 -7.30 -2.98
CA TRP A 394 -5.06 -8.11 -2.05
C TRP A 394 -6.51 -7.64 -2.05
N ASN A 395 -7.38 -8.54 -1.66
CA ASN A 395 -8.75 -8.20 -1.34
C ASN A 395 -9.04 -8.54 0.14
N GLU A 396 -10.30 -8.47 0.52
CA GLU A 396 -10.73 -8.74 1.89
C GLU A 396 -10.42 -10.16 2.38
N ASP A 397 -10.36 -11.13 1.49
CA ASP A 397 -10.24 -12.55 1.82
C ASP A 397 -8.84 -13.11 1.55
N GLU A 398 -8.10 -12.52 0.60
CA GLU A 398 -6.85 -13.09 0.09
C GLU A 398 -5.82 -12.03 -0.30
N THR A 399 -4.54 -12.39 -0.13
CA THR A 399 -3.40 -11.66 -0.69
C THR A 399 -2.92 -12.39 -1.94
N TYR A 400 -2.82 -11.68 -3.06
CA TYR A 400 -2.29 -12.21 -4.33
C TYR A 400 -0.81 -11.90 -4.49
N VAL A 401 -0.45 -10.66 -4.21
CA VAL A 401 0.92 -10.15 -4.27
C VAL A 401 1.19 -9.27 -3.05
N MET A 402 2.37 -9.41 -2.44
CA MET A 402 2.82 -8.55 -1.35
C MET A 402 4.33 -8.39 -1.39
N TRP A 403 4.79 -7.19 -1.63
CA TRP A 403 6.17 -6.78 -1.54
C TRP A 403 6.42 -6.12 -0.18
N GLY A 404 7.13 -6.81 0.72
CA GLY A 404 7.32 -6.29 2.07
C GLY A 404 5.99 -5.98 2.76
N ASP A 405 5.74 -4.72 3.08
CA ASP A 405 4.54 -4.21 3.74
C ASP A 405 3.68 -3.30 2.83
N GLY A 406 3.51 -3.69 1.57
CA GLY A 406 2.69 -2.96 0.59
C GLY A 406 3.49 -2.27 -0.51
N GLY A 407 4.60 -2.86 -0.90
CA GLY A 407 5.52 -2.33 -1.90
C GLY A 407 5.18 -2.67 -3.34
N VAL A 408 6.13 -2.37 -4.23
CA VAL A 408 6.01 -2.57 -5.68
C VAL A 408 7.33 -3.02 -6.31
N GLY A 409 7.25 -4.00 -7.20
CA GLY A 409 8.39 -4.46 -8.00
C GLY A 409 8.34 -3.90 -9.42
N ASN A 410 9.45 -3.37 -9.90
CA ASN A 410 9.55 -2.68 -11.18
C ASN A 410 10.70 -3.22 -12.05
N PHE A 411 10.43 -3.50 -13.31
CA PHE A 411 11.39 -3.85 -14.34
C PHE A 411 11.48 -2.74 -15.37
N PHE A 412 12.68 -2.25 -15.63
CA PHE A 412 12.92 -1.15 -16.56
C PHE A 412 13.84 -1.61 -17.71
N ILE A 413 13.64 -1.03 -18.87
CA ILE A 413 14.41 -1.31 -20.08
C ILE A 413 14.80 -0.01 -20.79
N SER A 414 15.89 -0.03 -21.55
CA SER A 414 16.17 1.10 -22.42
C SER A 414 15.21 1.11 -23.63
N PRO A 415 14.80 2.30 -24.11
CA PRO A 415 13.94 2.39 -25.30
C PRO A 415 14.53 1.68 -26.53
N GLU A 416 15.86 1.69 -26.64
CA GLU A 416 16.59 1.05 -27.73
C GLU A 416 16.50 -0.47 -27.68
N ASN A 417 16.65 -1.07 -26.48
CA ASN A 417 16.54 -2.51 -26.29
C ASN A 417 15.09 -2.97 -26.48
N LEU A 418 14.13 -2.22 -25.92
CA LEU A 418 12.70 -2.53 -26.10
C LEU A 418 12.31 -2.54 -27.59
N LYS A 419 12.74 -1.54 -28.37
CA LYS A 419 12.49 -1.47 -29.81
C LYS A 419 13.10 -2.65 -30.59
N ARG A 420 14.20 -3.24 -30.10
CA ARG A 420 14.82 -4.42 -30.71
C ARG A 420 14.30 -5.73 -30.13
N HIS A 421 13.38 -5.66 -29.17
CA HIS A 421 12.90 -6.79 -28.39
C HIS A 421 14.05 -7.56 -27.69
N ASP A 422 15.07 -6.83 -27.24
CA ASP A 422 16.21 -7.36 -26.50
C ASP A 422 16.00 -7.18 -25.01
N PHE A 423 15.51 -8.22 -24.36
CA PHE A 423 15.19 -8.23 -22.93
C PHE A 423 16.36 -8.75 -22.07
N SER A 424 17.57 -8.90 -22.63
CA SER A 424 18.73 -9.40 -21.90
C SER A 424 19.36 -8.37 -20.96
N ASP A 425 19.07 -7.09 -21.16
CA ASP A 425 19.61 -5.97 -20.39
C ASP A 425 18.46 -5.12 -19.84
N VAL A 426 18.07 -5.43 -18.61
CA VAL A 426 17.00 -4.76 -17.86
C VAL A 426 17.50 -4.35 -16.47
N PHE A 427 16.88 -3.35 -15.88
CA PHE A 427 17.09 -2.97 -14.49
C PHE A 427 15.85 -3.37 -13.69
N TYR A 428 16.06 -4.07 -12.59
CA TYR A 428 15.02 -4.50 -11.68
C TYR A 428 15.26 -3.92 -10.29
N THR A 429 14.18 -3.49 -9.68
CA THR A 429 14.14 -3.01 -8.29
C THR A 429 12.78 -3.27 -7.68
N TRP A 430 12.71 -3.27 -6.36
CA TRP A 430 11.46 -3.19 -5.63
C TRP A 430 11.66 -2.34 -4.37
N ASP A 431 10.59 -1.75 -3.88
CA ASP A 431 10.57 -0.96 -2.64
C ASP A 431 9.27 -1.23 -1.87
N CYS A 432 9.25 -0.89 -0.58
CA CYS A 432 8.09 -1.02 0.30
C CYS A 432 8.07 0.12 1.34
N GLY A 433 7.00 0.24 2.13
CA GLY A 433 6.79 1.27 3.16
C GLY A 433 7.72 1.20 4.36
#